data_3726f5917b43224f8227910eac66505d
#
_entry.id   3726f5917b43224f8227910eac66505d
#
_cell.length_a   1.000
_cell.length_b   1.000
_cell.length_c   1.000
_cell.angle_alpha   90.00
_cell.angle_beta   90.00
_cell.angle_gamma   90.00
#
_symmetry.space_group_name_H-M   'P 1'
#
loop_
_entity.id
_entity.type
_entity.pdbx_description
1 polymer ?
#
loop_
_entity_poly.entity_id
_entity_poly.type
_entity_poly.pdbx_seq_one_letter_code
_entity_poly.pdbx_strand_id
1 'polypeptide(L)'
;MDRKIFIGSRGSKLAMLYAKKAKDQIVKSSDLNDEDVVIKKITTKGDEIQDVRLSEVGGKGLFSSNIEKELQDKNIDIAVHALKDMPAFETQGLKTDVFLERNDPREILITKDKQKLNELKKNSIIGTSSFRREYQIKKIRSDLECKLIRGNVDTRIKKLKDGTYDAIMLSYAGIKFLNFDSEISEIFSPEKIIPSAGQGIIALQRRAVSYTHLTLPTICSV
;
A
#
# COMPACT_ATOMS: atom_id res chain seq x y z
N MET A 1 -10.50 -24.01 21.38
CA MET A 1 -9.66 -24.44 20.22
C MET A 1 -8.35 -23.68 20.30
N ASP A 2 -7.26 -24.37 20.64
CA ASP A 2 -5.94 -23.71 20.88
C ASP A 2 -5.15 -23.43 19.58
N ARG A 3 -5.80 -23.06 18.49
CA ARG A 3 -5.08 -22.79 17.25
C ARG A 3 -4.90 -21.30 17.03
N LYS A 4 -3.65 -20.84 17.12
CA LYS A 4 -3.29 -19.47 16.73
C LYS A 4 -3.44 -19.27 15.23
N ILE A 5 -3.92 -18.09 14.85
CA ILE A 5 -3.99 -17.61 13.46
C ILE A 5 -2.77 -16.75 13.18
N PHE A 6 -2.05 -17.06 12.11
CA PHE A 6 -0.88 -16.31 11.68
C PHE A 6 -1.22 -15.41 10.49
N ILE A 7 -1.06 -14.12 10.69
CA ILE A 7 -1.20 -13.09 9.62
C ILE A 7 0.19 -12.73 9.10
N GLY A 8 0.43 -12.93 7.81
CA GLY A 8 1.66 -12.50 7.13
C GLY A 8 1.52 -11.11 6.53
N SER A 9 2.54 -10.27 6.70
CA SER A 9 2.60 -8.93 6.11
C SER A 9 4.05 -8.48 5.89
N ARG A 10 4.25 -7.53 4.97
CA ARG A 10 5.54 -6.85 4.83
C ARG A 10 5.95 -6.15 6.12
N GLY A 11 7.26 -5.97 6.32
CA GLY A 11 7.81 -5.33 7.51
C GLY A 11 7.76 -3.80 7.53
N SER A 12 7.26 -3.12 6.49
CA SER A 12 7.16 -1.66 6.48
C SER A 12 6.14 -1.15 7.52
N LYS A 13 6.36 0.05 8.08
CA LYS A 13 5.44 0.65 9.06
C LYS A 13 3.98 0.64 8.58
N LEU A 14 3.74 1.03 7.32
CA LEU A 14 2.40 1.06 6.74
C LEU A 14 1.79 -0.34 6.63
N ALA A 15 2.56 -1.33 6.17
CA ALA A 15 2.07 -2.71 6.05
C ALA A 15 1.74 -3.32 7.42
N MET A 16 2.53 -3.00 8.45
CA MET A 16 2.25 -3.45 9.81
C MET A 16 0.97 -2.81 10.39
N LEU A 17 0.68 -1.56 10.06
CA LEU A 17 -0.59 -0.92 10.43
C LEU A 17 -1.79 -1.56 9.70
N TYR A 18 -1.61 -1.96 8.44
CA TYR A 18 -2.63 -2.72 7.71
C TYR A 18 -2.88 -4.09 8.34
N ALA A 19 -1.81 -4.80 8.69
CA ALA A 19 -1.92 -6.10 9.37
C ALA A 19 -2.58 -5.97 10.74
N LYS A 20 -2.27 -4.91 11.49
CA LYS A 20 -2.94 -4.62 12.77
C LYS A 20 -4.44 -4.36 12.57
N LYS A 21 -4.82 -3.51 11.61
CA LYS A 21 -6.25 -3.26 11.30
C LYS A 21 -6.98 -4.54 10.91
N ALA A 22 -6.33 -5.43 10.15
CA ALA A 22 -6.90 -6.74 9.81
C ALA A 22 -7.04 -7.63 11.05
N LYS A 23 -6.03 -7.70 11.91
CA LYS A 23 -6.09 -8.41 13.19
C LYS A 23 -7.24 -7.90 14.05
N ASP A 24 -7.31 -6.58 14.28
CA ASP A 24 -8.35 -5.97 15.12
C ASP A 24 -9.77 -6.30 14.60
N GLN A 25 -9.93 -6.35 13.27
CA GLN A 25 -11.20 -6.71 12.65
C GLN A 25 -11.52 -8.20 12.81
N ILE A 26 -10.55 -9.09 12.69
CA ILE A 26 -10.71 -10.54 12.90
C ILE A 26 -11.12 -10.80 14.36
N VAL A 27 -10.39 -10.24 15.31
CA VAL A 27 -10.70 -10.40 16.75
C VAL A 27 -12.11 -9.86 17.05
N LYS A 28 -12.47 -8.69 16.51
CA LYS A 28 -13.80 -8.10 16.74
C LYS A 28 -14.95 -8.94 16.17
N SER A 29 -14.71 -9.69 15.11
CA SER A 29 -15.74 -10.42 14.36
C SER A 29 -15.75 -11.94 14.65
N SER A 30 -14.97 -12.39 15.61
CA SER A 30 -14.86 -13.80 16.01
C SER A 30 -14.77 -13.93 17.53
N ASP A 31 -14.80 -15.15 18.04
CA ASP A 31 -14.59 -15.47 19.46
C ASP A 31 -13.11 -15.60 19.85
N LEU A 32 -12.21 -15.09 18.99
CA LEU A 32 -10.76 -15.11 19.22
C LEU A 32 -10.32 -13.94 20.10
N ASN A 33 -9.32 -14.20 20.94
CA ASN A 33 -8.65 -13.17 21.72
C ASN A 33 -7.48 -12.55 20.91
N ASP A 34 -6.96 -11.41 21.37
CA ASP A 34 -5.84 -10.74 20.71
C ASP A 34 -4.59 -11.63 20.59
N GLU A 35 -4.32 -12.47 21.61
CA GLU A 35 -3.19 -13.41 21.65
C GLU A 35 -3.33 -14.61 20.71
N ASP A 36 -4.53 -14.90 20.22
CA ASP A 36 -4.80 -15.98 19.26
C ASP A 36 -4.44 -15.57 17.82
N VAL A 37 -4.28 -14.26 17.56
CA VAL A 37 -3.95 -13.74 16.24
C VAL A 37 -2.57 -13.10 16.23
N VAL A 38 -1.61 -13.72 15.54
CA VAL A 38 -0.20 -13.33 15.55
C VAL A 38 0.21 -12.77 14.20
N ILE A 39 0.86 -11.59 14.19
CA ILE A 39 1.37 -10.97 12.97
C ILE A 39 2.83 -11.38 12.75
N LYS A 40 3.12 -11.98 11.59
CA LYS A 40 4.48 -12.33 11.12
C LYS A 40 4.96 -11.33 10.07
N LYS A 41 6.13 -10.75 10.28
CA LYS A 41 6.81 -9.90 9.29
C LYS A 41 7.52 -10.77 8.26
N ILE A 42 7.31 -10.48 6.99
CA ILE A 42 7.92 -11.19 5.86
C ILE A 42 8.64 -10.16 5.01
N THR A 43 9.93 -10.41 4.73
CA THR A 43 10.71 -9.58 3.82
C THR A 43 10.36 -9.93 2.39
N THR A 44 10.18 -8.91 1.53
CA THR A 44 9.84 -9.12 0.13
C THR A 44 10.94 -8.58 -0.80
N LYS A 45 11.07 -9.16 -1.98
CA LYS A 45 12.03 -8.71 -3.01
C LYS A 45 11.85 -7.23 -3.36
N GLY A 46 10.62 -6.73 -3.34
CA GLY A 46 10.33 -5.32 -3.60
C GLY A 46 10.84 -4.36 -2.53
N ASP A 47 11.09 -4.84 -1.30
CA ASP A 47 11.69 -4.05 -0.21
C ASP A 47 13.21 -3.92 -0.38
N GLU A 48 13.85 -4.89 -1.04
CA GLU A 48 15.29 -4.94 -1.27
C GLU A 48 15.71 -4.05 -2.46
N ILE A 49 14.86 -3.94 -3.49
CA ILE A 49 15.15 -3.19 -4.72
C ILE A 49 14.84 -1.71 -4.50
N GLN A 50 15.88 -0.85 -4.46
CA GLN A 50 15.72 0.59 -4.20
C GLN A 50 16.14 1.53 -5.34
N ASP A 51 16.85 1.06 -6.35
CA ASP A 51 17.52 1.92 -7.33
C ASP A 51 16.81 2.02 -8.68
N VAL A 52 15.79 1.18 -8.92
CA VAL A 52 15.06 1.12 -10.19
C VAL A 52 13.54 1.16 -9.98
N ARG A 53 12.80 1.47 -11.03
CA ARG A 53 11.33 1.33 -11.01
C ARG A 53 10.95 -0.15 -10.97
N LEU A 54 10.03 -0.52 -10.07
CA LEU A 54 9.59 -1.93 -9.94
C LEU A 54 8.94 -2.47 -11.21
N SER A 55 8.32 -1.62 -12.02
CA SER A 55 7.78 -1.98 -13.33
C SER A 55 8.84 -2.45 -14.34
N GLU A 56 10.10 -2.09 -14.13
CA GLU A 56 11.23 -2.47 -14.99
C GLU A 56 11.87 -3.80 -14.56
N VAL A 57 11.60 -4.26 -13.33
CA VAL A 57 12.26 -5.44 -12.72
C VAL A 57 11.28 -6.61 -12.50
N GLY A 58 10.10 -6.60 -13.09
CA GLY A 58 9.15 -7.71 -12.95
C GLY A 58 7.77 -7.35 -12.41
N GLY A 59 7.50 -6.08 -12.13
CA GLY A 59 6.14 -5.59 -11.89
C GLY A 59 5.54 -5.95 -10.53
N LYS A 60 4.23 -6.27 -10.51
CA LYS A 60 3.41 -6.33 -9.29
C LYS A 60 3.76 -7.47 -8.35
N GLY A 61 4.16 -8.61 -8.69
CA GLY A 61 4.44 -9.76 -7.80
C GLY A 61 5.60 -9.59 -6.82
N LEU A 62 6.42 -8.53 -6.96
CA LEU A 62 7.60 -8.31 -6.12
C LEU A 62 7.27 -8.07 -4.63
N PHE A 63 6.08 -7.62 -4.32
CA PHE A 63 5.62 -7.38 -2.94
C PHE A 63 4.75 -8.49 -2.37
N SER A 64 4.21 -9.39 -3.22
CA SER A 64 3.31 -10.44 -2.75
C SER A 64 3.93 -11.83 -2.78
N SER A 65 4.84 -12.14 -3.70
CA SER A 65 5.32 -13.49 -3.97
C SER A 65 5.91 -14.22 -2.75
N ASN A 66 6.70 -13.55 -1.92
CA ASN A 66 7.26 -14.16 -0.71
C ASN A 66 6.17 -14.46 0.32
N ILE A 67 5.19 -13.55 0.46
CA ILE A 67 4.08 -13.72 1.40
C ILE A 67 3.13 -14.81 0.90
N GLU A 68 2.86 -14.86 -0.42
CA GLU A 68 2.08 -15.92 -1.05
C GLU A 68 2.71 -17.30 -0.88
N LYS A 69 4.05 -17.38 -0.97
CA LYS A 69 4.78 -18.62 -0.68
C LYS A 69 4.58 -19.06 0.77
N GLU A 70 4.73 -18.17 1.75
CA GLU A 70 4.48 -18.48 3.16
C GLU A 70 3.03 -18.96 3.41
N LEU A 71 2.08 -18.41 2.63
CA LEU A 71 0.69 -18.82 2.68
C LEU A 71 0.49 -20.22 2.08
N GLN A 72 1.14 -20.54 0.94
CA GLN A 72 1.12 -21.85 0.31
C GLN A 72 1.81 -22.92 1.18
N ASP A 73 2.94 -22.57 1.79
CA ASP A 73 3.73 -23.44 2.68
C ASP A 73 3.04 -23.63 4.07
N LYS A 74 1.87 -23.00 4.28
CA LYS A 74 1.08 -23.07 5.55
C LYS A 74 1.80 -22.47 6.77
N ASN A 75 2.80 -21.63 6.56
CA ASN A 75 3.51 -20.92 7.64
C ASN A 75 2.69 -19.73 8.16
N ILE A 76 1.74 -19.23 7.35
CA ILE A 76 0.73 -18.24 7.71
C ILE A 76 -0.65 -18.72 7.24
N ASP A 77 -1.71 -18.16 7.82
CA ASP A 77 -3.10 -18.48 7.48
C ASP A 77 -3.73 -17.42 6.60
N ILE A 78 -3.36 -16.17 6.80
CA ILE A 78 -3.87 -14.99 6.08
C ILE A 78 -2.68 -14.12 5.68
N ALA A 79 -2.68 -13.62 4.44
CA ALA A 79 -1.76 -12.61 3.96
C ALA A 79 -2.48 -11.26 3.82
N VAL A 80 -1.85 -10.17 4.29
CA VAL A 80 -2.41 -8.81 4.22
C VAL A 80 -1.64 -7.98 3.21
N HIS A 81 -2.36 -7.38 2.27
CA HIS A 81 -1.81 -6.63 1.16
C HIS A 81 -2.51 -5.28 0.97
N ALA A 82 -1.81 -4.31 0.36
CA ALA A 82 -2.48 -3.22 -0.33
C ALA A 82 -2.94 -3.75 -1.70
N LEU A 83 -4.23 -3.74 -1.99
CA LEU A 83 -4.80 -4.34 -3.22
C LEU A 83 -4.14 -3.80 -4.49
N LYS A 84 -3.81 -2.51 -4.52
CA LYS A 84 -3.13 -1.88 -5.68
C LYS A 84 -1.76 -2.47 -6.03
N ASP A 85 -1.12 -3.15 -5.07
CA ASP A 85 0.22 -3.73 -5.22
C ASP A 85 0.16 -5.22 -5.61
N MET A 86 -1.03 -5.81 -5.61
CA MET A 86 -1.25 -7.20 -6.01
C MET A 86 -1.28 -7.36 -7.55
N PRO A 87 -0.91 -8.54 -8.06
CA PRO A 87 -1.10 -8.87 -9.46
C PRO A 87 -2.59 -8.89 -9.83
N ALA A 88 -2.89 -8.70 -11.13
CA ALA A 88 -4.27 -8.71 -11.62
C ALA A 88 -4.91 -10.12 -11.64
N PHE A 89 -4.07 -11.14 -11.70
CA PHE A 89 -4.51 -12.54 -11.67
C PHE A 89 -4.11 -13.15 -10.33
N GLU A 90 -5.01 -13.94 -9.77
CA GLU A 90 -4.73 -14.67 -8.54
C GLU A 90 -3.66 -15.74 -8.75
N THR A 91 -2.81 -15.93 -7.77
CA THR A 91 -1.88 -17.04 -7.71
C THR A 91 -2.65 -18.36 -7.52
N GLN A 92 -2.31 -19.38 -8.28
CA GLN A 92 -2.98 -20.69 -8.21
C GLN A 92 -2.99 -21.24 -6.78
N GLY A 93 -4.16 -21.68 -6.33
CA GLY A 93 -4.38 -22.20 -4.98
C GLY A 93 -4.60 -21.13 -3.90
N LEU A 94 -4.58 -19.85 -4.27
CA LEU A 94 -4.87 -18.72 -3.37
C LEU A 94 -6.14 -17.99 -3.81
N LYS A 95 -6.78 -17.30 -2.87
CA LYS A 95 -7.98 -16.47 -3.06
C LYS A 95 -7.83 -15.12 -2.35
N THR A 96 -8.22 -14.06 -3.05
CA THR A 96 -8.29 -12.69 -2.54
C THR A 96 -9.72 -12.20 -2.64
N ASP A 97 -10.53 -12.59 -1.70
CA ASP A 97 -11.99 -12.38 -1.70
C ASP A 97 -12.50 -11.67 -0.44
N VAL A 98 -11.59 -11.25 0.46
CA VAL A 98 -11.92 -10.50 1.67
C VAL A 98 -11.21 -9.15 1.63
N PHE A 99 -11.97 -8.09 1.79
CA PHE A 99 -11.48 -6.71 1.77
C PHE A 99 -11.96 -5.96 3.01
N LEU A 100 -11.09 -5.13 3.56
CA LEU A 100 -11.51 -4.19 4.60
C LEU A 100 -12.15 -2.96 3.95
N GLU A 101 -12.92 -2.23 4.76
CA GLU A 101 -13.53 -0.96 4.33
C GLU A 101 -12.50 -0.08 3.63
N ARG A 102 -12.89 0.46 2.47
CA ARG A 102 -12.03 1.25 1.61
C ARG A 102 -11.69 2.57 2.27
N ASN A 103 -10.41 2.84 2.37
CA ASN A 103 -9.91 4.16 2.76
C ASN A 103 -9.91 5.11 1.56
N ASP A 104 -9.75 6.40 1.83
CA ASP A 104 -9.74 7.43 0.79
C ASP A 104 -8.73 7.11 -0.33
N PRO A 105 -9.17 6.92 -1.58
CA PRO A 105 -8.31 6.51 -2.68
C PRO A 105 -7.52 7.67 -3.29
N ARG A 106 -7.78 8.92 -2.91
CA ARG A 106 -7.21 10.10 -3.56
C ARG A 106 -5.69 10.13 -3.53
N GLU A 107 -5.15 10.86 -4.48
CA GLU A 107 -3.74 11.21 -4.54
C GLU A 107 -3.49 12.51 -3.80
N ILE A 108 -2.28 12.67 -3.27
CA ILE A 108 -1.87 13.90 -2.58
C ILE A 108 -0.51 14.37 -3.05
N LEU A 109 -0.30 15.68 -2.92
CA LEU A 109 0.99 16.33 -3.06
C LEU A 109 1.50 16.76 -1.68
N ILE A 110 2.78 16.58 -1.45
CA ILE A 110 3.49 17.14 -0.31
C ILE A 110 4.63 18.01 -0.86
N THR A 111 4.72 19.23 -0.37
CA THR A 111 5.81 20.19 -0.67
C THR A 111 6.37 20.73 0.65
N LYS A 112 7.56 21.32 0.64
CA LYS A 112 8.15 21.90 1.86
C LYS A 112 7.30 23.02 2.43
N ASP A 113 6.85 23.94 1.56
CA ASP A 113 6.23 25.21 1.96
C ASP A 113 4.70 25.17 1.79
N LYS A 114 4.09 23.99 1.78
CA LYS A 114 2.64 23.80 1.58
C LYS A 114 2.09 24.34 0.27
N GLN A 115 2.94 24.54 -0.74
CA GLN A 115 2.54 24.98 -2.06
C GLN A 115 1.70 23.91 -2.76
N LYS A 116 0.68 24.34 -3.49
CA LYS A 116 -0.11 23.48 -4.37
C LYS A 116 0.61 23.27 -5.71
N LEU A 117 0.18 22.29 -6.48
CA LEU A 117 0.78 21.94 -7.78
C LEU A 117 0.91 23.17 -8.73
N ASN A 118 -0.10 24.04 -8.74
CA ASN A 118 -0.11 25.21 -9.60
C ASN A 118 0.86 26.32 -9.15
N GLU A 119 1.29 26.29 -7.90
CA GLU A 119 2.17 27.29 -7.28
C GLU A 119 3.65 26.92 -7.41
N LEU A 120 3.94 25.67 -7.82
CA LEU A 120 5.31 25.21 -8.01
C LEU A 120 5.98 25.99 -9.15
N LYS A 121 7.25 26.32 -8.97
CA LYS A 121 8.09 26.98 -9.99
C LYS A 121 8.26 26.06 -11.20
N LYS A 122 8.53 26.66 -12.36
CA LYS A 122 8.92 25.89 -13.56
C LYS A 122 10.15 25.05 -13.26
N ASN A 123 10.20 23.86 -13.85
CA ASN A 123 11.27 22.87 -13.67
C ASN A 123 11.39 22.32 -12.22
N SER A 124 10.41 22.57 -11.34
CA SER A 124 10.40 21.91 -10.04
C SER A 124 10.35 20.40 -10.20
N ILE A 125 11.08 19.71 -9.31
CA ILE A 125 11.27 18.25 -9.35
C ILE A 125 10.23 17.57 -8.46
N ILE A 126 9.39 16.72 -9.06
CA ILE A 126 8.39 15.92 -8.37
C ILE A 126 8.88 14.47 -8.23
N GLY A 127 9.04 14.00 -6.98
CA GLY A 127 9.39 12.61 -6.69
C GLY A 127 8.21 11.66 -6.88
N THR A 128 8.29 10.77 -7.86
CA THR A 128 7.32 9.67 -8.05
C THR A 128 7.99 8.46 -8.71
N SER A 129 7.59 7.24 -8.32
CA SER A 129 7.98 6.00 -9.01
C SER A 129 6.86 5.48 -9.93
N SER A 130 5.74 6.21 -10.01
CA SER A 130 4.55 5.77 -10.73
C SER A 130 4.44 6.47 -12.07
N PHE A 131 4.54 5.73 -13.17
CA PHE A 131 4.28 6.25 -14.53
C PHE A 131 2.87 6.85 -14.66
N ARG A 132 1.87 6.27 -13.99
CA ARG A 132 0.51 6.80 -13.97
C ARG A 132 0.45 8.22 -13.39
N ARG A 133 1.15 8.47 -12.26
CA ARG A 133 1.23 9.80 -11.64
C ARG A 133 2.03 10.75 -12.52
N GLU A 134 3.20 10.34 -12.98
CA GLU A 134 4.07 11.13 -13.84
C GLU A 134 3.33 11.60 -15.10
N TYR A 135 2.66 10.69 -15.81
CA TYR A 135 1.89 11.04 -17.01
C TYR A 135 0.82 12.11 -16.72
N GLN A 136 0.04 11.92 -15.65
CA GLN A 136 -1.03 12.86 -15.31
C GLN A 136 -0.50 14.22 -14.84
N ILE A 137 0.60 14.25 -14.08
CA ILE A 137 1.27 15.50 -13.70
C ILE A 137 1.75 16.23 -14.96
N LYS A 138 2.44 15.54 -15.86
CA LYS A 138 2.94 16.11 -17.11
C LYS A 138 1.83 16.65 -18.02
N LYS A 139 0.65 16.04 -17.98
CA LYS A 139 -0.53 16.53 -18.70
C LYS A 139 -1.08 17.85 -18.12
N ILE A 140 -0.99 18.03 -16.79
CA ILE A 140 -1.45 19.25 -16.10
C ILE A 140 -0.38 20.34 -16.12
N ARG A 141 0.88 19.99 -15.90
CA ARG A 141 2.05 20.88 -15.79
C ARG A 141 3.24 20.24 -16.53
N SER A 142 3.30 20.42 -17.85
CA SER A 142 4.36 19.87 -18.72
C SER A 142 5.75 20.43 -18.40
N ASP A 143 5.80 21.59 -17.75
CA ASP A 143 7.01 22.29 -17.34
C ASP A 143 7.67 21.73 -16.07
N LEU A 144 7.01 20.81 -15.34
CA LEU A 144 7.59 20.18 -14.15
C LEU A 144 8.40 18.94 -14.52
N GLU A 145 9.43 18.62 -13.74
CA GLU A 145 10.21 17.40 -13.89
C GLU A 145 9.69 16.30 -12.96
N CYS A 146 9.65 15.05 -13.44
CA CYS A 146 9.36 13.90 -12.59
C CYS A 146 10.62 13.04 -12.46
N LYS A 147 11.04 12.77 -11.22
CA LYS A 147 12.20 11.91 -10.93
C LYS A 147 11.81 10.73 -10.04
N LEU A 148 12.51 9.62 -10.24
CA LEU A 148 12.31 8.42 -9.45
C LEU A 148 12.55 8.70 -7.95
N ILE A 149 11.58 8.35 -7.11
CA ILE A 149 11.74 8.32 -5.67
C ILE A 149 11.38 6.94 -5.12
N ARG A 150 12.26 6.33 -4.38
CA ARG A 150 12.09 5.03 -3.73
C ARG A 150 12.20 5.15 -2.22
N GLY A 151 11.77 4.10 -1.53
CA GLY A 151 11.70 4.00 -0.08
C GLY A 151 10.27 4.01 0.45
N ASN A 152 10.12 3.77 1.74
CA ASN A 152 8.86 3.88 2.45
C ASN A 152 8.40 5.35 2.53
N VAL A 153 7.18 5.58 3.01
CA VAL A 153 6.58 6.93 3.08
C VAL A 153 7.45 7.89 3.88
N ASP A 154 7.91 7.47 5.05
CA ASP A 154 8.80 8.25 5.93
C ASP A 154 10.13 8.61 5.25
N THR A 155 10.75 7.65 4.56
CA THR A 155 11.96 7.88 3.77
C THR A 155 11.74 8.92 2.67
N ARG A 156 10.60 8.86 1.97
CA ARG A 156 10.28 9.82 0.90
C ARG A 156 10.04 11.22 1.44
N ILE A 157 9.34 11.34 2.58
CA ILE A 157 9.15 12.62 3.28
C ILE A 157 10.50 13.19 3.70
N LYS A 158 11.41 12.35 4.22
CA LYS A 158 12.77 12.79 4.56
C LYS A 158 13.50 13.32 3.33
N LYS A 159 13.52 12.59 2.20
CA LYS A 159 14.15 13.04 0.94
C LYS A 159 13.58 14.38 0.43
N LEU A 160 12.27 14.62 0.62
CA LEU A 160 11.68 15.92 0.34
C LEU A 160 12.24 17.00 1.26
N LYS A 161 12.28 16.76 2.58
CA LYS A 161 12.79 17.72 3.57
C LYS A 161 14.28 18.03 3.35
N ASP A 162 15.06 17.04 2.95
CA ASP A 162 16.48 17.18 2.60
C ASP A 162 16.73 17.97 1.29
N GLY A 163 15.67 18.29 0.51
CA GLY A 163 15.77 19.11 -0.71
C GLY A 163 16.11 18.35 -1.97
N THR A 164 16.08 17.01 -1.95
CA THR A 164 16.28 16.20 -3.16
C THR A 164 15.14 16.39 -4.17
N TYR A 165 13.95 16.75 -3.69
CA TYR A 165 12.73 17.01 -4.47
C TYR A 165 12.06 18.27 -3.96
N ASP A 166 11.36 19.00 -4.85
CA ASP A 166 10.50 20.13 -4.50
C ASP A 166 9.12 19.68 -4.02
N ALA A 167 8.66 18.54 -4.56
CA ALA A 167 7.40 17.92 -4.20
C ALA A 167 7.48 16.40 -4.30
N ILE A 168 6.58 15.69 -3.61
CA ILE A 168 6.38 14.23 -3.77
C ILE A 168 4.90 13.89 -3.88
N MET A 169 4.60 12.85 -4.67
CA MET A 169 3.24 12.31 -4.81
C MET A 169 3.08 11.02 -4.02
N LEU A 170 2.06 10.99 -3.16
CA LEU A 170 1.71 9.83 -2.34
C LEU A 170 0.20 9.55 -2.40
N SER A 171 -0.24 8.41 -1.86
CA SER A 171 -1.67 8.11 -1.66
C SER A 171 -2.14 8.67 -0.32
N TYR A 172 -3.32 9.26 -0.28
CA TYR A 172 -3.88 9.81 0.95
C TYR A 172 -4.04 8.73 2.03
N ALA A 173 -4.58 7.56 1.68
CA ALA A 173 -4.71 6.45 2.62
C ALA A 173 -3.40 6.12 3.35
N GLY A 174 -2.27 6.07 2.62
CA GLY A 174 -0.96 5.76 3.23
C GLY A 174 -0.49 6.83 4.21
N ILE A 175 -0.74 8.09 3.91
CA ILE A 175 -0.40 9.23 4.77
C ILE A 175 -1.26 9.23 6.04
N LYS A 176 -2.56 9.01 5.90
CA LYS A 176 -3.49 8.97 7.03
C LYS A 176 -3.16 7.86 8.02
N PHE A 177 -2.85 6.65 7.54
CA PHE A 177 -2.45 5.55 8.41
C PHE A 177 -1.17 5.82 9.22
N LEU A 178 -0.28 6.63 8.68
CA LEU A 178 0.99 6.99 9.33
C LEU A 178 0.90 8.29 10.15
N ASN A 179 -0.27 8.93 10.23
CA ASN A 179 -0.51 10.21 10.91
C ASN A 179 0.38 11.35 10.39
N PHE A 180 0.60 11.39 9.06
CA PHE A 180 1.31 12.48 8.39
C PHE A 180 0.38 13.47 7.69
N ASP A 181 -0.88 13.58 8.11
CA ASP A 181 -1.89 14.46 7.49
C ASP A 181 -1.42 15.93 7.48
N SER A 182 -0.69 16.34 8.52
CA SER A 182 -0.11 17.69 8.60
C SER A 182 0.93 17.99 7.51
N GLU A 183 1.48 16.97 6.84
CA GLU A 183 2.45 17.17 5.75
C GLU A 183 1.77 17.48 4.40
N ILE A 184 0.47 17.23 4.26
CA ILE A 184 -0.26 17.38 2.99
C ILE A 184 -0.34 18.84 2.55
N SER A 185 0.00 19.10 1.29
CA SER A 185 -0.11 20.41 0.65
C SER A 185 -1.35 20.52 -0.25
N GLU A 186 -1.67 19.46 -0.99
CA GLU A 186 -2.85 19.40 -1.86
C GLU A 186 -3.41 17.98 -1.89
N ILE A 187 -4.73 17.85 -1.87
CA ILE A 187 -5.47 16.60 -2.11
C ILE A 187 -6.15 16.75 -3.48
N PHE A 188 -5.87 15.82 -4.38
CA PHE A 188 -6.44 15.85 -5.73
C PHE A 188 -7.78 15.15 -5.78
N SER A 189 -8.75 15.73 -6.48
CA SER A 189 -9.97 15.00 -6.83
C SER A 189 -9.62 13.86 -7.82
N PRO A 190 -10.40 12.76 -7.82
CA PRO A 190 -10.16 11.63 -8.74
C PRO A 190 -10.25 12.02 -10.21
N GLU A 191 -11.01 13.09 -10.55
CA GLU A 191 -11.14 13.63 -11.90
C GLU A 191 -9.85 14.35 -12.33
N LYS A 192 -9.14 14.98 -11.37
CA LYS A 192 -7.89 15.70 -11.64
C LYS A 192 -6.71 14.74 -11.75
N ILE A 193 -6.61 13.80 -10.81
CA ILE A 193 -5.59 12.74 -10.83
C ILE A 193 -6.24 11.41 -10.46
N ILE A 194 -6.43 10.56 -11.46
CA ILE A 194 -7.03 9.24 -11.31
C ILE A 194 -6.14 8.35 -10.43
N PRO A 195 -6.64 7.81 -9.33
CA PRO A 195 -5.88 6.93 -8.45
C PRO A 195 -5.58 5.57 -9.11
N SER A 196 -4.71 4.78 -8.50
CA SER A 196 -4.50 3.39 -8.91
C SER A 196 -5.74 2.55 -8.64
N ALA A 197 -6.03 1.59 -9.52
CA ALA A 197 -7.03 0.56 -9.23
C ALA A 197 -6.73 -0.12 -7.89
N GLY A 198 -7.74 -0.32 -7.05
CA GLY A 198 -7.58 -0.90 -5.71
C GLY A 198 -6.89 0.01 -4.68
N GLN A 199 -6.59 1.29 -5.00
CA GLN A 199 -6.00 2.20 -4.03
C GLN A 199 -6.95 2.46 -2.86
N GLY A 200 -6.42 2.41 -1.64
CA GLY A 200 -7.17 2.57 -0.39
C GLY A 200 -7.79 1.27 0.15
N ILE A 201 -7.70 0.17 -0.58
CA ILE A 201 -8.24 -1.14 -0.17
C ILE A 201 -7.12 -1.99 0.45
N ILE A 202 -7.39 -2.52 1.63
CA ILE A 202 -6.59 -3.56 2.28
C ILE A 202 -7.25 -4.90 1.95
N ALA A 203 -6.50 -5.79 1.31
CA ALA A 203 -6.95 -7.11 0.88
C ALA A 203 -6.36 -8.20 1.79
N LEU A 204 -7.19 -9.17 2.12
CA LEU A 204 -6.81 -10.37 2.83
C LEU A 204 -6.83 -11.54 1.83
N GLN A 205 -5.68 -12.20 1.69
CA GLN A 205 -5.52 -13.35 0.82
C GLN A 205 -5.39 -14.61 1.68
N ARG A 206 -6.01 -15.70 1.25
CA ARG A 206 -6.03 -17.00 1.91
C ARG A 206 -5.81 -18.14 0.91
N ARG A 207 -5.57 -19.34 1.41
CA ARG A 207 -5.62 -20.54 0.56
C ARG A 207 -7.04 -20.77 0.04
N ALA A 208 -7.16 -21.19 -1.22
CA ALA A 208 -8.47 -21.45 -1.88
C ALA A 208 -9.26 -22.56 -1.13
N VAL A 209 -8.55 -23.58 -0.63
CA VAL A 209 -9.12 -24.62 0.24
C VAL A 209 -8.50 -24.41 1.62
N SER A 210 -9.21 -23.73 2.48
CA SER A 210 -8.83 -23.56 3.88
C SER A 210 -9.86 -24.25 4.75
N TYR A 211 -9.45 -25.29 5.47
CA TYR A 211 -10.26 -25.93 6.52
C TYR A 211 -10.30 -25.11 7.82
N THR A 212 -9.71 -23.94 7.82
CA THR A 212 -9.97 -22.95 8.85
C THR A 212 -11.37 -22.40 8.59
N HIS A 213 -12.33 -22.83 9.37
CA HIS A 213 -13.71 -22.33 9.42
C HIS A 213 -13.78 -20.89 9.95
N LEU A 214 -12.87 -20.04 9.50
CA LEU A 214 -13.04 -18.61 9.57
C LEU A 214 -14.02 -18.23 8.46
N THR A 215 -15.30 -18.37 8.71
CA THR A 215 -16.28 -17.51 8.11
C THR A 215 -15.96 -16.11 8.60
N LEU A 216 -14.99 -15.46 7.97
CA LEU A 216 -14.86 -14.02 8.10
C LEU A 216 -16.21 -13.46 7.65
N PRO A 217 -16.96 -12.77 8.53
CA PRO A 217 -18.23 -12.20 8.13
C PRO A 217 -17.96 -11.36 6.88
N THR A 218 -18.89 -11.39 5.93
CA THR A 218 -18.82 -10.66 4.67
C THR A 218 -18.66 -9.17 5.00
N ILE A 219 -17.43 -8.72 5.12
CA ILE A 219 -17.10 -7.34 5.43
C ILE A 219 -16.91 -6.65 4.09
N CYS A 220 -18.00 -6.10 3.59
CA CYS A 220 -18.17 -5.39 2.33
C CYS A 220 -18.28 -6.26 1.07
N SER A 221 -19.51 -6.45 0.62
CA SER A 221 -19.82 -6.48 -0.81
C SER A 221 -19.41 -5.13 -1.43
N VAL A 222 -18.57 -5.16 -2.46
CA VAL A 222 -18.27 -4.03 -3.34
C VAL A 222 -19.49 -3.70 -4.17
#